data_3b433eb09c2499095e91777328b4d397
#
_entry.id   3b433eb09c2499095e91777328b4d397
#
_cell.length_a   1.000
_cell.length_b   1.000
_cell.length_c   1.000
_cell.angle_alpha   90.00
_cell.angle_beta   90.00
_cell.angle_gamma   90.00
#
_symmetry.space_group_name_H-M   'P 1'
#
loop_
_entity.id
_entity.type
_entity.pdbx_description
1 polymer ?
#
loop_
_entity_poly.entity_id
_entity_poly.type
_entity_poly.pdbx_seq_one_letter_code
_entity_poly.pdbx_strand_id
1 'polypeptide(L)'
;YRHEVDEVMRTQFPDVQVKHLVAGKITNDDLIDSLKHLDFPSCILFSSWYSQTNQQGNLILSSDISKVLSNYSKVPIFTLNNNNVALTNGILGGCYQREDILKGKLLETIEQELKNPHSQGIQTIEMPPVTPILNYPDLENWGLDINLCPPDTYFYNTPPTFLEKNWFYIIPIAFLAICLYIIWLKKLAKERNARLNAMEEYNSLFKNMPIIYIKEELIYNKEGRVVDFIFKEVNPTFEKYITAKSNILGKKYSETSGQHSRCIDLYNSLQNKKELSFQYYWEAKH
;
A
#
# COMPACT_ATOMS: atom_id res chain seq x y z
N TYR A 1 -15.83 37.26 -29.29
CA TYR A 1 -16.03 35.80 -29.15
C TYR A 1 -16.48 35.12 -30.44
N ARG A 2 -17.63 35.50 -31.02
CA ARG A 2 -18.15 34.82 -32.21
C ARG A 2 -17.18 34.88 -33.39
N HIS A 3 -16.66 36.04 -33.71
CA HIS A 3 -15.68 36.24 -34.79
C HIS A 3 -14.39 35.42 -34.54
N GLU A 4 -13.92 35.42 -33.32
CA GLU A 4 -12.73 34.64 -32.88
C GLU A 4 -12.95 33.12 -33.04
N VAL A 5 -14.12 32.62 -32.59
CA VAL A 5 -14.49 31.21 -32.80
C VAL A 5 -14.55 30.86 -34.28
N ASP A 6 -15.20 31.69 -35.08
CA ASP A 6 -15.30 31.47 -36.52
C ASP A 6 -13.93 31.48 -37.23
N GLU A 7 -13.01 32.33 -36.77
CA GLU A 7 -11.65 32.40 -37.30
C GLU A 7 -10.84 31.16 -36.95
N VAL A 8 -10.88 30.73 -35.68
CA VAL A 8 -10.20 29.51 -35.21
C VAL A 8 -10.77 28.29 -35.94
N MET A 9 -12.07 28.14 -35.99
CA MET A 9 -12.71 27.00 -36.63
C MET A 9 -12.36 26.93 -38.12
N ARG A 10 -12.41 28.07 -38.85
CA ARG A 10 -12.07 28.12 -40.25
C ARG A 10 -10.59 27.81 -40.54
N THR A 11 -9.68 28.21 -39.61
CA THR A 11 -8.24 28.05 -39.83
C THR A 11 -7.72 26.69 -39.35
N GLN A 12 -8.22 26.22 -38.23
CA GLN A 12 -7.72 24.98 -37.59
C GLN A 12 -8.60 23.75 -37.84
N PHE A 13 -9.90 23.97 -38.09
CA PHE A 13 -10.88 22.88 -38.25
C PHE A 13 -11.79 23.16 -39.48
N PRO A 14 -11.23 23.26 -40.70
CA PRO A 14 -11.97 23.68 -41.90
C PRO A 14 -13.11 22.73 -42.27
N ASP A 15 -13.03 21.48 -41.90
CA ASP A 15 -14.05 20.46 -42.19
C ASP A 15 -15.22 20.44 -41.18
N VAL A 16 -15.15 21.27 -40.12
CA VAL A 16 -16.20 21.35 -39.10
C VAL A 16 -17.19 22.45 -39.43
N GLN A 17 -18.47 22.08 -39.57
CA GLN A 17 -19.54 23.06 -39.79
C GLN A 17 -19.95 23.70 -38.46
N VAL A 18 -19.94 25.03 -38.42
CA VAL A 18 -20.32 25.81 -37.24
C VAL A 18 -21.70 26.44 -37.46
N LYS A 19 -22.64 26.15 -36.57
CA LYS A 19 -23.96 26.77 -36.50
C LYS A 19 -24.10 27.62 -35.26
N HIS A 20 -24.34 28.91 -35.38
CA HIS A 20 -24.54 29.80 -34.25
C HIS A 20 -26.01 29.90 -33.86
N LEU A 21 -26.33 29.57 -32.61
CA LEU A 21 -27.62 29.84 -32.00
C LEU A 21 -27.47 31.05 -31.07
N VAL A 22 -28.21 32.12 -31.37
CA VAL A 22 -28.03 33.41 -30.68
C VAL A 22 -29.30 33.77 -29.90
N ALA A 23 -29.14 33.98 -28.60
CA ALA A 23 -30.22 34.46 -27.74
C ALA A 23 -30.87 35.75 -28.29
N GLY A 24 -32.18 35.85 -28.26
CA GLY A 24 -32.93 36.96 -28.80
C GLY A 24 -33.19 36.91 -30.35
N LYS A 25 -32.54 35.97 -31.06
CA LYS A 25 -32.84 35.69 -32.47
C LYS A 25 -33.69 34.46 -32.69
N ILE A 26 -33.66 33.54 -31.73
CA ILE A 26 -34.45 32.32 -31.70
C ILE A 26 -35.19 32.22 -30.37
N THR A 27 -36.33 31.53 -30.37
CA THR A 27 -37.06 31.21 -29.14
C THR A 27 -36.45 30.05 -28.37
N ASN A 28 -36.86 29.83 -27.14
CA ASN A 28 -36.42 28.66 -26.37
C ASN A 28 -36.92 27.35 -27.00
N ASP A 29 -38.11 27.36 -27.62
CA ASP A 29 -38.64 26.18 -28.30
C ASP A 29 -37.80 25.85 -29.55
N ASP A 30 -37.40 26.86 -30.32
CA ASP A 30 -36.49 26.69 -31.46
C ASP A 30 -35.12 26.15 -31.03
N LEU A 31 -34.62 26.60 -29.83
CA LEU A 31 -33.40 26.07 -29.24
C LEU A 31 -33.57 24.58 -28.92
N ILE A 32 -34.61 24.21 -28.16
CA ILE A 32 -34.89 22.82 -27.79
C ILE A 32 -35.06 21.95 -29.03
N ASP A 33 -35.78 22.44 -30.04
CA ASP A 33 -35.96 21.71 -31.31
C ASP A 33 -34.63 21.52 -32.04
N SER A 34 -33.80 22.54 -32.06
CA SER A 34 -32.45 22.44 -32.63
C SER A 34 -31.59 21.42 -31.92
N LEU A 35 -31.66 21.33 -30.56
CA LEU A 35 -30.92 20.37 -29.76
C LEU A 35 -31.33 18.91 -29.99
N LYS A 36 -32.63 18.68 -30.18
CA LYS A 36 -33.17 17.33 -30.44
C LYS A 36 -32.71 16.72 -31.74
N HIS A 37 -32.38 17.60 -32.72
CA HIS A 37 -31.94 17.20 -34.06
C HIS A 37 -30.42 17.15 -34.23
N LEU A 38 -29.66 17.41 -33.15
CA LEU A 38 -28.20 17.20 -33.14
C LEU A 38 -27.88 15.75 -32.85
N ASP A 39 -27.09 15.14 -33.73
CA ASP A 39 -26.60 13.76 -33.57
C ASP A 39 -25.05 13.72 -33.53
N PHE A 40 -24.51 12.67 -32.95
CA PHE A 40 -23.07 12.42 -32.98
C PHE A 40 -22.57 12.25 -34.43
N PRO A 41 -21.43 12.85 -34.85
CA PRO A 41 -20.34 13.38 -34.03
C PRO A 41 -20.36 14.92 -33.81
N SER A 42 -21.50 15.50 -33.53
CA SER A 42 -21.59 16.92 -33.19
C SER A 42 -21.26 17.19 -31.72
N CYS A 43 -20.94 18.43 -31.36
CA CYS A 43 -20.83 18.90 -29.99
C CYS A 43 -21.41 20.33 -29.88
N ILE A 44 -21.72 20.72 -28.63
CA ILE A 44 -22.21 22.06 -28.32
C ILE A 44 -21.11 22.81 -27.59
N LEU A 45 -20.73 23.99 -28.07
CA LEU A 45 -19.89 24.94 -27.36
C LEU A 45 -20.78 26.05 -26.78
N PHE A 46 -21.06 25.99 -25.48
CA PHE A 46 -21.91 26.95 -24.79
C PHE A 46 -21.07 28.08 -24.19
N SER A 47 -21.38 29.32 -24.56
CA SER A 47 -20.73 30.51 -24.00
C SER A 47 -21.59 31.13 -22.89
N SER A 48 -22.70 31.74 -23.30
CA SER A 48 -23.67 32.39 -22.42
C SER A 48 -25.01 32.52 -23.13
N TRP A 49 -26.07 32.56 -22.38
CA TRP A 49 -27.42 32.73 -22.86
C TRP A 49 -28.18 33.68 -21.97
N TYR A 50 -28.50 34.85 -22.50
CA TYR A 50 -29.37 35.84 -21.86
C TYR A 50 -30.60 36.00 -22.72
N SER A 51 -31.63 35.24 -22.41
CA SER A 51 -32.88 35.33 -23.11
C SER A 51 -33.79 36.38 -22.46
N GLN A 52 -34.57 36.98 -23.27
CA GLN A 52 -35.68 37.78 -22.79
C GLN A 52 -36.66 36.92 -21.98
N THR A 53 -37.40 37.57 -21.13
CA THR A 53 -38.37 37.05 -20.19
C THR A 53 -39.13 35.81 -20.65
N ASN A 54 -39.32 34.86 -19.75
CA ASN A 54 -40.28 33.76 -19.91
C ASN A 54 -41.70 34.36 -20.06
N GLN A 55 -42.70 33.51 -20.37
CA GLN A 55 -44.13 33.95 -20.50
C GLN A 55 -44.65 34.68 -19.26
N GLN A 56 -43.97 34.62 -18.12
CA GLN A 56 -44.28 35.27 -16.86
C GLN A 56 -43.47 36.57 -16.61
N GLY A 57 -42.65 37.01 -17.54
CA GLY A 57 -41.88 38.25 -17.44
C GLY A 57 -40.55 38.10 -16.68
N ASN A 58 -40.16 36.90 -16.26
CA ASN A 58 -38.92 36.66 -15.53
C ASN A 58 -37.73 36.43 -16.51
N LEU A 59 -36.58 36.99 -16.20
CA LEU A 59 -35.33 36.79 -16.96
C LEU A 59 -34.89 35.35 -16.86
N ILE A 60 -34.61 34.70 -17.99
CA ILE A 60 -34.03 33.36 -17.99
C ILE A 60 -32.52 33.50 -17.87
N LEU A 61 -31.95 32.97 -16.80
CA LEU A 61 -30.52 33.00 -16.53
C LEU A 61 -29.76 31.93 -17.29
N SER A 62 -28.47 32.15 -17.54
CA SER A 62 -27.58 31.17 -18.18
C SER A 62 -27.56 29.82 -17.43
N SER A 63 -27.71 29.81 -16.11
CA SER A 63 -27.81 28.59 -15.29
C SER A 63 -29.05 27.75 -15.62
N ASP A 64 -30.17 28.39 -15.94
CA ASP A 64 -31.40 27.68 -16.27
C ASP A 64 -31.32 27.10 -17.70
N ILE A 65 -30.70 27.83 -18.62
CA ILE A 65 -30.45 27.32 -19.95
C ILE A 65 -29.45 26.14 -19.94
N SER A 66 -28.44 26.16 -19.11
CA SER A 66 -27.51 25.03 -19.04
C SER A 66 -28.24 23.72 -18.63
N LYS A 67 -29.25 23.79 -17.75
CA LYS A 67 -30.13 22.65 -17.43
C LYS A 67 -30.97 22.21 -18.63
N VAL A 68 -31.50 23.18 -19.41
CA VAL A 68 -32.24 22.87 -20.62
C VAL A 68 -31.32 22.18 -21.63
N LEU A 69 -30.10 22.71 -21.85
CA LEU A 69 -29.12 22.10 -22.73
C LEU A 69 -28.82 20.65 -22.34
N SER A 70 -28.51 20.40 -21.04
CA SER A 70 -28.17 19.06 -20.56
C SER A 70 -29.36 18.08 -20.65
N ASN A 71 -30.57 18.54 -20.46
CA ASN A 71 -31.77 17.69 -20.49
C ASN A 71 -32.18 17.27 -21.91
N TYR A 72 -31.93 18.12 -22.91
CA TYR A 72 -32.39 17.90 -24.29
C TYR A 72 -31.27 17.55 -25.28
N SER A 73 -30.00 17.77 -24.89
CA SER A 73 -28.87 17.45 -25.78
C SER A 73 -28.64 15.95 -25.87
N LYS A 74 -28.41 15.49 -27.10
CA LYS A 74 -27.95 14.15 -27.42
C LYS A 74 -26.46 14.11 -27.76
N VAL A 75 -25.76 15.21 -27.56
CA VAL A 75 -24.35 15.37 -27.90
C VAL A 75 -23.59 16.06 -26.76
N PRO A 76 -22.26 15.86 -26.64
CA PRO A 76 -21.47 16.46 -25.58
C PRO A 76 -21.55 17.98 -25.57
N ILE A 77 -21.63 18.57 -24.37
CA ILE A 77 -21.71 20.02 -24.18
C ILE A 77 -20.42 20.49 -23.52
N PHE A 78 -19.72 21.38 -24.20
CA PHE A 78 -18.57 22.10 -23.63
C PHE A 78 -18.96 23.54 -23.32
N THR A 79 -18.33 24.16 -22.34
CA THR A 79 -18.58 25.55 -21.96
C THR A 79 -17.32 26.40 -22.02
N LEU A 80 -17.50 27.70 -22.28
CA LEU A 80 -16.41 28.69 -22.20
C LEU A 80 -16.29 29.30 -20.81
N ASN A 81 -17.26 29.09 -19.93
CA ASN A 81 -17.31 29.63 -18.57
C ASN A 81 -17.40 28.53 -17.53
N ASN A 82 -16.63 28.60 -16.44
CA ASN A 82 -16.54 27.61 -15.40
C ASN A 82 -17.81 27.46 -14.54
N ASN A 83 -18.73 28.40 -14.63
CA ASN A 83 -19.85 28.53 -13.68
C ASN A 83 -20.81 27.32 -13.61
N ASN A 84 -20.70 26.36 -14.52
CA ASN A 84 -21.69 25.28 -14.66
C ASN A 84 -21.10 23.85 -14.62
N VAL A 85 -19.78 23.69 -14.64
CA VAL A 85 -19.15 22.35 -14.78
C VAL A 85 -19.36 21.46 -13.57
N ALA A 86 -19.33 22.03 -12.37
CA ALA A 86 -19.50 21.25 -11.13
C ALA A 86 -20.97 21.07 -10.70
N LEU A 87 -21.88 21.89 -11.24
CA LEU A 87 -23.25 22.03 -10.73
C LEU A 87 -24.32 21.45 -11.66
N THR A 88 -24.00 21.20 -12.91
CA THR A 88 -25.00 20.76 -13.89
C THR A 88 -24.55 19.45 -14.53
N ASN A 89 -25.22 18.34 -14.19
CA ASN A 89 -25.03 17.08 -14.87
C ASN A 89 -25.30 17.24 -16.37
N GLY A 90 -24.47 16.62 -17.20
CA GLY A 90 -24.60 16.65 -18.65
C GLY A 90 -23.76 17.72 -19.34
N ILE A 91 -23.07 18.60 -18.62
CA ILE A 91 -22.05 19.49 -19.18
C ILE A 91 -20.68 18.84 -18.96
N LEU A 92 -20.04 18.51 -20.07
CA LEU A 92 -18.77 17.79 -20.03
C LEU A 92 -17.62 18.64 -19.45
N GLY A 93 -17.57 19.93 -19.78
CA GLY A 93 -16.52 20.83 -19.28
C GLY A 93 -16.04 21.85 -20.28
N GLY A 94 -14.79 22.27 -20.15
CA GLY A 94 -14.16 23.27 -21.01
C GLY A 94 -12.74 23.59 -20.58
N CYS A 95 -12.19 24.69 -21.06
CA CYS A 95 -10.87 25.19 -20.68
C CYS A 95 -11.00 26.44 -19.81
N TYR A 96 -10.59 26.37 -18.56
CA TYR A 96 -10.76 27.44 -17.59
C TYR A 96 -9.52 27.62 -16.71
N GLN A 97 -9.48 28.74 -16.03
CA GLN A 97 -8.54 28.92 -14.91
C GLN A 97 -9.06 28.15 -13.69
N ARG A 98 -8.17 27.47 -12.99
CA ARG A 98 -8.51 26.73 -11.79
C ARG A 98 -8.79 27.68 -10.62
N GLU A 99 -10.05 27.76 -10.22
CA GLU A 99 -10.49 28.61 -9.11
C GLU A 99 -9.87 28.24 -7.77
N ASP A 100 -9.62 26.97 -7.52
CA ASP A 100 -8.96 26.50 -6.30
C ASP A 100 -7.53 27.03 -6.17
N ILE A 101 -6.77 27.03 -7.28
CA ILE A 101 -5.43 27.61 -7.34
C ILE A 101 -5.49 29.13 -7.14
N LEU A 102 -6.44 29.80 -7.81
CA LEU A 102 -6.64 31.23 -7.67
C LEU A 102 -7.01 31.63 -6.24
N LYS A 103 -7.93 30.90 -5.62
CA LYS A 103 -8.31 31.11 -4.22
C LYS A 103 -7.14 30.90 -3.28
N GLY A 104 -6.30 29.87 -3.49
CA GLY A 104 -5.09 29.63 -2.72
C GLY A 104 -4.13 30.81 -2.79
N LYS A 105 -3.78 31.26 -4.01
CA LYS A 105 -2.90 32.44 -4.22
C LYS A 105 -3.47 33.71 -3.60
N LEU A 106 -4.77 33.93 -3.70
CA LEU A 106 -5.43 35.08 -3.09
C LEU A 106 -5.31 35.06 -1.56
N LEU A 107 -5.57 33.92 -0.95
CA LEU A 107 -5.44 33.75 0.50
C LEU A 107 -4.00 33.98 0.98
N GLU A 108 -3.01 33.42 0.29
CA GLU A 108 -1.58 33.64 0.59
C GLU A 108 -1.23 35.14 0.50
N THR A 109 -1.72 35.84 -0.52
CA THR A 109 -1.48 37.27 -0.68
C THR A 109 -2.12 38.07 0.46
N ILE A 110 -3.37 37.76 0.81
CA ILE A 110 -4.08 38.39 1.94
C ILE A 110 -3.31 38.16 3.26
N GLU A 111 -2.86 36.93 3.51
CA GLU A 111 -2.09 36.62 4.71
C GLU A 111 -0.77 37.38 4.76
N GLN A 112 -0.08 37.54 3.65
CA GLN A 112 1.15 38.32 3.56
C GLN A 112 0.90 39.80 3.86
N GLU A 113 -0.16 40.38 3.31
CA GLU A 113 -0.55 41.77 3.57
C GLU A 113 -0.95 42.01 5.03
N LEU A 114 -1.68 41.06 5.63
CA LEU A 114 -2.05 41.14 7.04
C LEU A 114 -0.84 41.04 7.98
N LYS A 115 0.19 40.29 7.61
CA LYS A 115 1.44 40.16 8.38
C LYS A 115 2.33 41.40 8.23
N ASN A 116 2.26 42.09 7.07
CA ASN A 116 3.06 43.26 6.75
C ASN A 116 2.20 44.43 6.24
N PRO A 117 1.40 45.07 7.11
CA PRO A 117 0.38 46.06 6.72
C PRO A 117 0.92 47.37 6.14
N HIS A 118 2.24 47.46 5.91
CA HIS A 118 2.89 48.64 5.35
C HIS A 118 3.48 48.41 3.97
N SER A 119 3.16 47.34 3.29
CA SER A 119 3.52 47.14 1.90
C SER A 119 2.75 48.18 1.05
N GLN A 120 3.45 49.22 0.64
CA GLN A 120 2.87 50.26 -0.21
C GLN A 120 2.94 49.79 -1.65
N GLY A 121 1.79 49.47 -2.22
CA GLY A 121 1.73 49.19 -3.65
C GLY A 121 0.54 48.27 -4.04
N ILE A 122 0.24 48.25 -5.30
CA ILE A 122 -0.74 47.32 -5.87
C ILE A 122 -0.07 45.95 -5.99
N GLN A 123 -0.60 44.96 -5.29
CA GLN A 123 -0.17 43.58 -5.43
C GLN A 123 -0.77 42.97 -6.70
N THR A 124 0.08 42.46 -7.56
CA THR A 124 -0.36 41.77 -8.78
C THR A 124 -0.28 40.26 -8.58
N ILE A 125 -1.41 39.58 -8.67
CA ILE A 125 -1.46 38.12 -8.60
C ILE A 125 -1.40 37.59 -10.04
N GLU A 126 -0.38 36.80 -10.31
CA GLU A 126 -0.30 36.09 -11.59
C GLU A 126 -1.42 35.05 -11.70
N MET A 127 -2.23 35.18 -12.74
CA MET A 127 -3.34 34.25 -12.97
C MET A 127 -2.81 32.84 -13.31
N PRO A 128 -3.40 31.79 -12.76
CA PRO A 128 -3.04 30.43 -13.14
C PRO A 128 -3.33 30.18 -14.63
N PRO A 129 -2.56 29.31 -15.29
CA PRO A 129 -2.82 28.97 -16.67
C PRO A 129 -4.20 28.35 -16.84
N VAL A 130 -4.77 28.53 -18.03
CA VAL A 130 -6.00 27.86 -18.43
C VAL A 130 -5.72 26.38 -18.60
N THR A 131 -6.54 25.54 -17.98
CA THR A 131 -6.44 24.07 -18.04
C THR A 131 -7.75 23.46 -18.52
N PRO A 132 -7.73 22.35 -19.26
CA PRO A 132 -8.93 21.58 -19.53
C PRO A 132 -9.50 21.03 -18.22
N ILE A 133 -10.79 21.24 -17.99
CA ILE A 133 -11.51 20.79 -16.81
C ILE A 133 -12.74 20.04 -17.27
N LEU A 134 -12.84 18.76 -16.93
CA LEU A 134 -13.90 17.89 -17.39
C LEU A 134 -14.61 17.21 -16.23
N ASN A 135 -15.91 16.95 -16.37
CA ASN A 135 -16.70 16.19 -15.43
C ASN A 135 -16.58 14.70 -15.75
N TYR A 136 -15.95 13.95 -14.85
CA TYR A 136 -15.64 12.54 -15.08
C TYR A 136 -16.87 11.67 -15.38
N PRO A 137 -18.00 11.75 -14.63
CA PRO A 137 -19.21 10.98 -14.94
C PRO A 137 -19.78 11.28 -16.33
N ASP A 138 -19.74 12.54 -16.77
CA ASP A 138 -20.27 12.90 -18.09
C ASP A 138 -19.34 12.42 -19.21
N LEU A 139 -18.01 12.38 -18.97
CA LEU A 139 -17.06 11.77 -19.89
C LEU A 139 -17.39 10.28 -20.13
N GLU A 140 -17.62 9.53 -19.03
CA GLU A 140 -18.02 8.12 -19.11
C GLU A 140 -19.38 7.94 -19.80
N ASN A 141 -20.37 8.76 -19.46
CA ASN A 141 -21.70 8.70 -20.05
C ASN A 141 -21.69 8.91 -21.57
N TRP A 142 -20.78 9.77 -22.06
CA TRP A 142 -20.60 10.00 -23.49
C TRP A 142 -19.68 8.97 -24.17
N GLY A 143 -19.09 8.03 -23.40
CA GLY A 143 -18.18 7.02 -23.92
C GLY A 143 -16.89 7.61 -24.50
N LEU A 144 -16.45 8.76 -24.00
CA LEU A 144 -15.24 9.43 -24.44
C LEU A 144 -14.03 8.83 -23.70
N ASP A 145 -12.97 8.53 -24.45
CA ASP A 145 -11.77 7.93 -23.87
C ASP A 145 -10.96 9.00 -23.09
N ILE A 146 -10.77 8.75 -21.81
CA ILE A 146 -9.97 9.58 -20.92
C ILE A 146 -8.51 9.75 -21.41
N ASN A 147 -7.98 8.74 -22.11
CA ASN A 147 -6.61 8.78 -22.63
C ASN A 147 -6.43 9.77 -23.81
N LEU A 148 -7.52 10.18 -24.41
CA LEU A 148 -7.53 11.20 -25.48
C LEU A 148 -7.61 12.63 -24.93
N CYS A 149 -7.84 12.77 -23.62
CA CYS A 149 -7.84 14.09 -22.98
C CYS A 149 -6.42 14.68 -22.94
N PRO A 150 -6.26 16.00 -23.02
CA PRO A 150 -4.97 16.65 -22.83
C PRO A 150 -4.30 16.23 -21.51
N PRO A 151 -2.95 16.13 -21.45
CA PRO A 151 -2.25 15.58 -20.28
C PRO A 151 -2.49 16.36 -18.98
N ASP A 152 -2.77 17.65 -19.06
CA ASP A 152 -3.02 18.50 -17.89
C ASP A 152 -4.51 18.62 -17.53
N THR A 153 -5.36 17.73 -18.05
CA THR A 153 -6.81 17.77 -17.78
C THR A 153 -7.10 17.50 -16.31
N TYR A 154 -7.84 18.42 -15.69
CA TYR A 154 -8.39 18.23 -14.34
C TYR A 154 -9.79 17.63 -14.41
N PHE A 155 -10.01 16.54 -13.70
CA PHE A 155 -11.31 15.87 -13.68
C PHE A 155 -12.07 16.18 -12.38
N TYR A 156 -13.29 16.70 -12.52
CA TYR A 156 -14.25 16.82 -11.44
C TYR A 156 -14.97 15.49 -11.20
N ASN A 157 -15.44 15.30 -9.98
CA ASN A 157 -16.29 14.17 -9.59
C ASN A 157 -15.69 12.81 -9.96
N THR A 158 -14.36 12.69 -9.91
CA THR A 158 -13.71 11.39 -10.06
C THR A 158 -14.23 10.42 -8.99
N PRO A 159 -14.53 9.17 -9.37
CA PRO A 159 -14.96 8.18 -8.39
C PRO A 159 -13.88 8.00 -7.31
N PRO A 160 -14.27 7.82 -6.06
CA PRO A 160 -13.31 7.60 -4.99
C PRO A 160 -12.47 6.37 -5.29
N THR A 161 -11.19 6.45 -5.04
CA THR A 161 -10.27 5.32 -5.18
C THR A 161 -10.70 4.15 -4.29
N PHE A 162 -10.25 2.94 -4.62
CA PHE A 162 -10.54 1.76 -3.79
C PHE A 162 -10.18 1.97 -2.31
N LEU A 163 -9.06 2.66 -2.05
CA LEU A 163 -8.62 2.97 -0.70
C LEU A 163 -9.56 3.97 -0.02
N GLU A 164 -9.96 5.04 -0.70
CA GLU A 164 -10.89 6.04 -0.16
C GLU A 164 -12.27 5.45 0.13
N LYS A 165 -12.74 4.54 -0.72
CA LYS A 165 -14.02 3.87 -0.53
C LYS A 165 -14.00 2.86 0.61
N ASN A 166 -12.86 2.16 0.81
CA ASN A 166 -12.78 1.00 1.71
C ASN A 166 -11.90 1.24 2.95
N TRP A 167 -11.38 2.45 3.18
CA TRP A 167 -10.48 2.75 4.30
C TRP A 167 -11.04 2.33 5.66
N PHE A 168 -12.36 2.45 5.81
CA PHE A 168 -13.06 2.08 7.04
C PHE A 168 -12.98 0.59 7.38
N TYR A 169 -12.85 -0.27 6.37
CA TYR A 169 -12.63 -1.70 6.55
C TYR A 169 -11.15 -2.06 6.60
N ILE A 170 -10.32 -1.38 5.82
CA ILE A 170 -8.88 -1.65 5.72
C ILE A 170 -8.17 -1.40 7.05
N ILE A 171 -8.47 -0.29 7.72
CA ILE A 171 -7.82 0.07 9.00
C ILE A 171 -8.08 -0.97 10.11
N PRO A 172 -9.31 -1.41 10.40
CA PRO A 172 -9.56 -2.43 11.41
C PRO A 172 -8.92 -3.78 11.07
N ILE A 173 -8.93 -4.19 9.80
CA ILE A 173 -8.30 -5.42 9.35
C ILE A 173 -6.78 -5.37 9.54
N ALA A 174 -6.14 -4.27 9.16
CA ALA A 174 -4.71 -4.06 9.37
C ALA A 174 -4.36 -4.07 10.86
N PHE A 175 -5.17 -3.41 11.70
CA PHE A 175 -4.98 -3.42 13.15
C PHE A 175 -5.08 -4.83 13.74
N LEU A 176 -6.09 -5.60 13.34
CA LEU A 176 -6.25 -6.99 13.75
C LEU A 176 -5.05 -7.85 13.35
N ALA A 177 -4.57 -7.69 12.13
CA ALA A 177 -3.38 -8.41 11.64
C ALA A 177 -2.13 -8.08 12.47
N ILE A 178 -1.93 -6.81 12.82
CA ILE A 178 -0.83 -6.37 13.69
C ILE A 178 -0.97 -6.99 15.08
N CYS A 179 -2.16 -7.01 15.67
CA CYS A 179 -2.40 -7.63 16.98
C CYS A 179 -2.07 -9.12 16.95
N LEU A 180 -2.53 -9.85 15.95
CA LEU A 180 -2.23 -11.28 15.78
C LEU A 180 -0.73 -11.52 15.60
N TYR A 181 -0.05 -10.67 14.84
CA TYR A 181 1.40 -10.74 14.66
C TYR A 181 2.15 -10.52 15.98
N ILE A 182 1.75 -9.55 16.80
CA ILE A 182 2.33 -9.31 18.13
C ILE A 182 2.12 -10.52 19.05
N ILE A 183 0.93 -11.12 19.06
CA ILE A 183 0.64 -12.33 19.84
C ILE A 183 1.54 -13.48 19.40
N TRP A 184 1.70 -13.68 18.11
CA TRP A 184 2.58 -14.70 17.55
C TRP A 184 4.05 -14.49 17.95
N LEU A 185 4.55 -13.24 17.87
CA LEU A 185 5.91 -12.90 18.34
C LEU A 185 6.11 -13.18 19.83
N LYS A 186 5.12 -12.85 20.68
CA LYS A 186 5.18 -13.14 22.12
C LYS A 186 5.22 -14.64 22.38
N LYS A 187 4.44 -15.44 21.65
CA LYS A 187 4.47 -16.91 21.75
C LYS A 187 5.86 -17.45 21.38
N LEU A 188 6.42 -16.99 20.26
CA LEU A 188 7.75 -17.40 19.81
C LEU A 188 8.85 -17.05 20.83
N ALA A 189 8.80 -15.84 21.40
CA ALA A 189 9.72 -15.39 22.43
C ALA A 189 9.62 -16.26 23.72
N LYS A 190 8.40 -16.61 24.13
CA LYS A 190 8.17 -17.50 25.28
C LYS A 190 8.77 -18.90 25.08
N GLU A 191 8.56 -19.48 23.90
CA GLU A 191 9.14 -20.79 23.55
C GLU A 191 10.67 -20.74 23.51
N ARG A 192 11.25 -19.69 22.97
CA ARG A 192 12.69 -19.48 22.95
C ARG A 192 13.27 -19.36 24.36
N ASN A 193 12.64 -18.56 25.22
CA ASN A 193 13.08 -18.39 26.61
C ASN A 193 12.96 -19.68 27.38
N ALA A 194 11.88 -20.45 27.19
CA ALA A 194 11.74 -21.76 27.85
C ALA A 194 12.87 -22.73 27.47
N ARG A 195 13.27 -22.77 26.19
CA ARG A 195 14.40 -23.57 25.72
C ARG A 195 15.73 -23.11 26.32
N LEU A 196 15.95 -21.79 26.39
CA LEU A 196 17.15 -21.23 26.98
C LEU A 196 17.25 -21.58 28.48
N ASN A 197 16.16 -21.40 29.23
CA ASN A 197 16.10 -21.73 30.65
C ASN A 197 16.36 -23.22 30.87
N ALA A 198 15.74 -24.11 30.11
CA ALA A 198 15.99 -25.56 30.21
C ALA A 198 17.45 -25.92 29.89
N MET A 199 18.06 -25.22 28.92
CA MET A 199 19.46 -25.42 28.58
C MET A 199 20.41 -24.92 29.72
N GLU A 200 20.09 -23.78 30.31
CA GLU A 200 20.84 -23.25 31.47
C GLU A 200 20.72 -24.16 32.68
N GLU A 201 19.53 -24.68 32.99
CA GLU A 201 19.30 -25.64 34.06
C GLU A 201 20.09 -26.92 33.82
N TYR A 202 20.00 -27.49 32.61
CA TYR A 202 20.81 -28.65 32.23
C TYR A 202 22.32 -28.38 32.43
N ASN A 203 22.82 -27.27 31.90
CA ASN A 203 24.24 -26.91 32.05
C ASN A 203 24.66 -26.71 33.50
N SER A 204 23.79 -26.14 34.35
CA SER A 204 24.04 -25.96 35.78
C SER A 204 24.11 -27.29 36.49
N LEU A 205 23.13 -28.18 36.26
CA LEU A 205 23.14 -29.54 36.83
C LEU A 205 24.37 -30.32 36.38
N PHE A 206 24.66 -30.27 35.07
CA PHE A 206 25.80 -30.99 34.50
C PHE A 206 27.15 -30.51 35.05
N LYS A 207 27.33 -29.20 35.21
CA LYS A 207 28.58 -28.64 35.79
C LYS A 207 28.78 -28.93 37.26
N ASN A 208 27.69 -28.95 38.03
CA ASN A 208 27.73 -29.10 39.49
C ASN A 208 27.48 -30.52 39.96
N MET A 209 27.31 -31.49 39.04
CA MET A 209 27.07 -32.89 39.36
C MET A 209 28.28 -33.48 40.11
N PRO A 210 28.08 -34.02 41.34
CA PRO A 210 29.20 -34.54 42.16
C PRO A 210 29.73 -35.89 41.69
N ILE A 211 29.03 -36.51 40.74
CA ILE A 211 29.41 -37.82 40.17
C ILE A 211 30.03 -37.63 38.78
N ILE A 212 30.88 -38.54 38.39
CA ILE A 212 31.45 -38.57 37.04
C ILE A 212 30.37 -38.93 36.05
N TYR A 213 30.18 -38.07 35.05
CA TYR A 213 29.27 -38.30 33.92
C TYR A 213 30.06 -38.38 32.61
N ILE A 214 29.75 -39.42 31.85
CA ILE A 214 30.31 -39.66 30.52
C ILE A 214 29.19 -40.01 29.56
N LYS A 215 29.14 -39.37 28.42
CA LYS A 215 28.27 -39.74 27.30
C LYS A 215 29.11 -40.28 26.18
N GLU A 216 28.75 -41.45 25.71
CA GLU A 216 29.53 -42.21 24.75
C GLU A 216 28.68 -42.62 23.57
N GLU A 217 29.30 -42.74 22.41
CA GLU A 217 28.71 -43.33 21.20
C GLU A 217 29.35 -44.68 20.96
N LEU A 218 28.57 -45.75 21.08
CA LEU A 218 29.08 -47.11 20.94
C LEU A 218 29.31 -47.48 19.46
N ILE A 219 30.42 -48.20 19.21
CA ILE A 219 30.80 -48.71 17.89
C ILE A 219 30.56 -50.23 17.91
N TYR A 220 29.77 -50.72 16.95
CA TYR A 220 29.38 -52.10 16.84
C TYR A 220 30.09 -52.79 15.67
N ASN A 221 30.39 -54.09 15.84
CA ASN A 221 30.83 -54.92 14.72
C ASN A 221 29.63 -55.45 13.91
N LYS A 222 29.92 -56.25 12.88
CA LYS A 222 28.88 -56.85 12.00
C LYS A 222 27.96 -57.84 12.74
N GLU A 223 28.35 -58.32 13.89
CA GLU A 223 27.64 -59.26 14.73
C GLU A 223 26.80 -58.55 15.81
N GLY A 224 26.76 -57.20 15.80
CA GLY A 224 26.05 -56.39 16.78
C GLY A 224 26.69 -56.29 18.17
N ARG A 225 27.96 -56.68 18.31
CA ARG A 225 28.69 -56.56 19.55
C ARG A 225 29.43 -55.22 19.62
N VAL A 226 29.44 -54.58 20.78
CA VAL A 226 30.23 -53.37 21.02
C VAL A 226 31.72 -53.73 20.94
N VAL A 227 32.47 -53.06 20.10
CA VAL A 227 33.88 -53.24 19.92
C VAL A 227 34.70 -52.03 20.38
N ASP A 228 34.12 -50.87 20.43
CA ASP A 228 34.73 -49.63 20.89
C ASP A 228 33.66 -48.59 21.20
N PHE A 229 34.05 -47.40 21.71
CA PHE A 229 33.17 -46.26 21.86
C PHE A 229 33.93 -44.96 21.71
N ILE A 230 33.18 -43.86 21.38
CA ILE A 230 33.73 -42.53 21.25
C ILE A 230 33.18 -41.64 22.36
N PHE A 231 34.08 -40.95 23.09
CA PHE A 231 33.67 -39.99 24.12
C PHE A 231 33.00 -38.75 23.46
N LYS A 232 31.73 -38.51 23.73
CA LYS A 232 30.99 -37.37 23.20
C LYS A 232 30.91 -36.22 24.19
N GLU A 233 30.76 -36.51 25.47
CA GLU A 233 30.59 -35.49 26.48
C GLU A 233 31.04 -36.01 27.85
N VAL A 234 31.67 -35.14 28.64
CA VAL A 234 32.07 -35.41 30.04
C VAL A 234 31.84 -34.19 30.90
N ASN A 235 31.48 -34.37 32.18
CA ASN A 235 31.28 -33.27 33.10
C ASN A 235 32.62 -32.82 33.76
N PRO A 236 32.66 -31.65 34.43
CA PRO A 236 33.86 -31.16 35.10
C PRO A 236 34.38 -32.10 36.21
N THR A 237 33.50 -32.87 36.84
CA THR A 237 33.91 -33.89 37.83
C THR A 237 34.76 -34.97 37.21
N PHE A 238 34.49 -35.37 35.96
CA PHE A 238 35.35 -36.27 35.21
C PHE A 238 36.76 -35.66 35.01
N GLU A 239 36.81 -34.38 34.61
CA GLU A 239 38.11 -33.70 34.38
C GLU A 239 38.93 -33.60 35.66
N LYS A 240 38.28 -33.39 36.80
CA LYS A 240 38.94 -33.28 38.10
C LYS A 240 39.61 -34.61 38.54
N TYR A 241 38.97 -35.74 38.24
CA TYR A 241 39.40 -37.01 38.78
C TYR A 241 40.10 -37.96 37.77
N ILE A 242 39.88 -37.77 36.48
CA ILE A 242 40.38 -38.71 35.46
C ILE A 242 41.40 -38.04 34.51
N THR A 243 40.98 -37.17 33.63
CA THR A 243 41.86 -36.46 32.69
C THR A 243 41.15 -35.27 32.06
N ALA A 244 41.91 -34.34 31.49
CA ALA A 244 41.39 -33.19 30.80
C ALA A 244 40.50 -33.61 29.63
N LYS A 245 39.39 -32.89 29.47
CA LYS A 245 38.40 -33.09 28.40
C LYS A 245 39.01 -33.08 26.98
N SER A 246 39.97 -32.21 26.73
CA SER A 246 40.70 -32.12 25.48
C SER A 246 41.43 -33.38 25.07
N ASN A 247 41.76 -34.23 26.03
CA ASN A 247 42.55 -35.46 25.78
C ASN A 247 41.69 -36.60 25.25
N ILE A 248 40.36 -36.57 25.49
CA ILE A 248 39.51 -37.74 25.23
C ILE A 248 38.33 -37.43 24.29
N LEU A 249 37.78 -36.21 24.28
CA LEU A 249 36.61 -35.92 23.48
C LEU A 249 36.86 -36.14 21.98
N GLY A 250 35.92 -36.85 21.37
CA GLY A 250 35.98 -37.23 19.96
C GLY A 250 36.92 -38.37 19.62
N LYS A 251 37.67 -38.87 20.61
CA LYS A 251 38.59 -40.01 20.44
C LYS A 251 37.92 -41.33 20.78
N LYS A 252 38.38 -42.40 20.18
CA LYS A 252 37.98 -43.76 20.56
C LYS A 252 38.60 -44.16 21.89
N TYR A 253 37.90 -45.00 22.62
CA TYR A 253 38.45 -45.57 23.88
C TYR A 253 39.73 -46.29 23.64
N SER A 254 39.84 -47.06 22.53
CA SER A 254 41.05 -47.76 22.10
C SER A 254 42.27 -46.86 21.93
N GLU A 255 42.08 -45.57 21.63
CA GLU A 255 43.14 -44.59 21.42
C GLU A 255 43.59 -43.93 22.73
N THR A 256 42.79 -44.00 23.80
CA THR A 256 42.98 -43.22 25.02
C THR A 256 43.47 -44.05 26.20
N SER A 257 43.21 -45.34 26.20
CA SER A 257 43.60 -46.24 27.31
C SER A 257 44.15 -47.58 26.81
N GLY A 258 45.30 -47.99 27.30
CA GLY A 258 45.98 -49.24 26.88
C GLY A 258 45.38 -50.55 27.41
N GLN A 259 44.24 -50.54 28.15
CA GLN A 259 43.57 -51.75 28.68
C GLN A 259 42.11 -51.81 28.21
N HIS A 260 41.90 -52.53 27.12
CA HIS A 260 40.67 -52.52 26.35
C HIS A 260 39.53 -53.40 26.81
N SER A 261 39.72 -54.41 27.66
CA SER A 261 38.74 -55.48 27.74
C SER A 261 37.53 -55.19 28.66
N ARG A 262 37.74 -54.64 29.83
CA ARG A 262 36.70 -54.59 30.87
C ARG A 262 35.49 -53.69 30.57
N CYS A 263 35.70 -52.50 30.00
CA CYS A 263 34.57 -51.59 29.67
C CYS A 263 33.74 -52.14 28.50
N ILE A 264 34.36 -52.64 27.45
CA ILE A 264 33.72 -53.24 26.29
C ILE A 264 32.94 -54.52 26.67
N ASP A 265 33.52 -55.38 27.52
CA ASP A 265 32.86 -56.58 28.03
C ASP A 265 31.62 -56.21 28.85
N LEU A 266 31.71 -55.13 29.64
CA LEU A 266 30.60 -54.59 30.40
C LEU A 266 29.45 -54.15 29.49
N TYR A 267 29.71 -53.38 28.43
CA TYR A 267 28.70 -52.97 27.45
C TYR A 267 28.06 -54.17 26.75
N ASN A 268 28.83 -55.16 26.36
CA ASN A 268 28.31 -56.38 25.77
C ASN A 268 27.45 -57.21 26.75
N SER A 269 27.76 -57.15 28.04
CA SER A 269 26.94 -57.80 29.09
C SER A 269 25.62 -57.06 29.35
N LEU A 270 25.55 -55.77 29.05
CA LEU A 270 24.37 -54.94 29.19
C LEU A 270 23.34 -55.11 28.08
N GLN A 271 23.70 -55.66 26.89
CA GLN A 271 22.80 -55.83 25.77
C GLN A 271 21.48 -56.52 26.08
N ASN A 272 21.44 -57.31 27.16
CA ASN A 272 20.23 -58.03 27.64
C ASN A 272 19.64 -57.45 28.92
N LYS A 273 20.16 -56.37 29.51
CA LYS A 273 19.69 -55.74 30.75
C LYS A 273 19.47 -54.26 30.54
N LYS A 274 18.33 -53.72 31.00
CA LYS A 274 17.99 -52.29 30.84
C LYS A 274 18.86 -51.37 31.73
N GLU A 275 19.45 -51.89 32.81
CA GLU A 275 20.25 -51.11 33.74
C GLU A 275 21.23 -52.05 34.47
N LEU A 276 22.47 -51.61 34.65
CA LEU A 276 23.48 -52.31 35.45
C LEU A 276 24.10 -51.29 36.42
N SER A 277 23.98 -51.53 37.68
CA SER A 277 24.67 -50.79 38.73
C SER A 277 25.87 -51.59 39.22
N PHE A 278 27.04 -50.98 39.23
CA PHE A 278 28.22 -51.60 39.78
C PHE A 278 29.07 -50.55 40.51
N GLN A 279 29.79 -50.98 41.52
CA GLN A 279 30.77 -50.17 42.21
C GLN A 279 32.18 -50.56 41.78
N TYR A 280 32.94 -49.53 41.36
CA TYR A 280 34.31 -49.69 40.95
C TYR A 280 35.22 -48.90 41.89
N TYR A 281 36.14 -49.53 42.52
CA TYR A 281 37.17 -48.88 43.32
C TYR A 281 38.35 -48.56 42.42
N TRP A 282 38.62 -47.30 42.29
CA TRP A 282 39.76 -46.80 41.53
C TRP A 282 40.90 -46.64 42.59
N GLU A 283 41.94 -47.45 42.51
CA GLU A 283 43.18 -47.16 43.23
C GLU A 283 43.86 -45.97 42.55
N ALA A 284 43.86 -44.82 43.23
CA ALA A 284 44.64 -43.67 42.81
C ALA A 284 46.11 -44.06 42.82
N LYS A 285 46.74 -44.15 41.65
CA LYS A 285 48.19 -44.18 41.60
C LYS A 285 48.70 -42.82 42.04
N HIS A 286 49.36 -42.79 43.22
CA HIS A 286 50.13 -41.67 43.73
C HIS A 286 51.28 -41.31 42.79
#